data_2b17cb5f6779afc971b8360b7ad9da4b
#
_entry.id   2b17cb5f6779afc971b8360b7ad9da4b
#
_cell.length_a   1.000
_cell.length_b   1.000
_cell.length_c   1.000
_cell.angle_alpha   90.00
_cell.angle_beta   90.00
_cell.angle_gamma   90.00
#
_symmetry.space_group_name_H-M   'P 1'
#
loop_
_entity.id
_entity.type
_entity.pdbx_description
1 polymer ?
#
loop_
_entity_poly.entity_id
_entity_poly.type
_entity_poly.pdbx_seq_one_letter_code
_entity_poly.pdbx_strand_id
1 'polypeptide(L)'
;MRKLKKLLAAVLAGTMVITSLTGCGGSGSSSKGPLTIEQIKKNGKLIVATEAAYEPFEYLDKDGETIIGYNADLFKEICNGLGVELDYMDVPFQGILAGLEAKKYDVVGATLGITKERADKYTMTLPIQKGTNVFIKRKGDNSIKTPEDMEGKVVGTQTSCYNETDTKAFNKKLISKGGKGYKALKTYDGFPDAYMELKNGKLDIVAQNYASSAALVKNNPEDYELVQDGKGNVAMVSDTDTWLSWAVRKSDTELSDYINSEIKKFKKDGTLDKLQKKWFGQTVELPDKDYIPEK
;
A
#
# COMPACT_ATOMS: atom_id res chain seq x y z
N MET A 1 -62.12 -33.00 -11.73
CA MET A 1 -63.21 -32.96 -12.71
C MET A 1 -63.26 -31.57 -13.29
N ARG A 2 -62.94 -31.46 -14.60
CA ARG A 2 -63.79 -30.81 -15.65
C ARG A 2 -64.05 -29.32 -15.37
N LYS A 3 -63.81 -28.33 -16.26
CA LYS A 3 -63.63 -28.17 -17.73
C LYS A 3 -63.17 -26.74 -17.95
N LEU A 4 -62.22 -26.39 -18.73
CA LEU A 4 -62.14 -26.18 -20.19
C LEU A 4 -63.27 -25.31 -20.77
N LYS A 5 -62.91 -24.12 -21.32
CA LYS A 5 -63.38 -23.55 -22.60
C LYS A 5 -63.00 -22.06 -22.61
N LYS A 6 -62.11 -21.60 -23.42
CA LYS A 6 -62.10 -21.28 -24.85
C LYS A 6 -62.58 -19.85 -25.16
N LEU A 7 -61.63 -19.06 -25.73
CA LEU A 7 -61.71 -18.17 -26.89
C LEU A 7 -62.66 -16.95 -26.84
N LEU A 8 -62.07 -15.75 -27.02
CA LEU A 8 -62.20 -15.00 -28.29
C LEU A 8 -61.28 -13.82 -28.36
N ALA A 9 -60.65 -13.64 -29.54
CA ALA A 9 -59.80 -12.52 -29.93
C ALA A 9 -60.64 -11.29 -30.27
N ALA A 10 -60.14 -10.11 -29.94
CA ALA A 10 -60.51 -8.87 -30.64
C ALA A 10 -59.29 -7.98 -30.79
N VAL A 11 -58.91 -7.80 -32.03
CA VAL A 11 -57.91 -6.84 -32.54
C VAL A 11 -58.52 -5.46 -32.44
N LEU A 12 -57.79 -4.51 -31.83
CA LEU A 12 -57.99 -3.07 -32.09
C LEU A 12 -56.61 -2.37 -32.08
N ALA A 13 -56.30 -1.91 -33.27
CA ALA A 13 -55.14 -1.04 -33.52
C ALA A 13 -55.40 0.32 -32.85
N GLY A 14 -54.38 0.87 -32.19
CA GLY A 14 -54.44 2.15 -31.52
C GLY A 14 -53.05 2.69 -31.20
N THR A 15 -52.48 3.42 -32.15
CA THR A 15 -51.53 4.54 -32.03
C THR A 15 -50.47 4.50 -30.93
N MET A 16 -49.24 4.17 -31.35
CA MET A 16 -48.03 4.43 -30.60
C MET A 16 -47.79 5.92 -30.46
N VAL A 17 -47.97 6.50 -29.30
CA VAL A 17 -47.36 7.78 -28.91
C VAL A 17 -46.02 7.47 -28.27
N ILE A 18 -44.93 7.72 -29.02
CA ILE A 18 -43.56 7.68 -28.52
C ILE A 18 -43.37 8.96 -27.73
N THR A 19 -43.57 8.91 -26.43
CA THR A 19 -43.03 9.89 -25.49
C THR A 19 -41.57 9.55 -25.19
N SER A 20 -40.67 10.28 -25.86
CA SER A 20 -39.24 10.31 -25.50
C SER A 20 -39.10 10.92 -24.08
N LEU A 21 -39.07 10.05 -23.06
CA LEU A 21 -38.54 10.44 -21.76
C LEU A 21 -37.01 10.52 -21.92
N THR A 22 -36.50 11.74 -22.05
CA THR A 22 -35.09 12.06 -21.75
C THR A 22 -34.89 11.89 -20.25
N GLY A 23 -34.60 10.64 -19.84
CA GLY A 23 -34.10 10.33 -18.52
C GLY A 23 -32.62 10.75 -18.45
N CYS A 24 -32.34 11.90 -17.84
CA CYS A 24 -31.01 12.17 -17.29
C CYS A 24 -30.72 11.20 -16.14
N GLY A 25 -30.37 9.99 -16.48
CA GLY A 25 -29.73 9.04 -15.57
C GLY A 25 -28.23 9.31 -15.68
N GLY A 26 -27.61 9.85 -14.63
CA GLY A 26 -26.19 9.97 -14.51
C GLY A 26 -25.52 8.59 -14.52
N SER A 27 -25.28 8.06 -15.72
CA SER A 27 -24.41 6.91 -15.94
C SER A 27 -22.98 7.41 -15.71
N GLY A 28 -22.35 6.94 -14.65
CA GLY A 28 -20.92 7.03 -14.50
C GLY A 28 -20.27 6.44 -15.75
N SER A 29 -19.89 7.30 -16.67
CA SER A 29 -19.18 6.94 -17.90
C SER A 29 -17.80 6.42 -17.47
N SER A 30 -17.63 5.13 -17.38
CA SER A 30 -16.29 4.55 -17.36
C SER A 30 -15.66 4.86 -18.71
N SER A 31 -14.88 5.93 -18.78
CA SER A 31 -14.12 6.28 -19.98
C SER A 31 -13.23 5.10 -20.35
N LYS A 32 -13.35 4.59 -21.56
CA LYS A 32 -12.54 3.46 -22.07
C LYS A 32 -11.07 3.86 -22.29
N GLY A 33 -10.70 5.12 -22.14
CA GLY A 33 -9.36 5.66 -22.37
C GLY A 33 -8.53 5.83 -21.10
N PRO A 34 -7.31 6.38 -21.24
CA PRO A 34 -6.47 6.84 -20.15
C PRO A 34 -7.19 7.90 -19.30
N LEU A 35 -6.87 7.95 -18.02
CA LEU A 35 -7.35 9.01 -17.14
C LEU A 35 -6.50 10.27 -17.35
N THR A 36 -7.14 11.40 -17.66
CA THR A 36 -6.47 12.69 -17.86
C THR A 36 -6.63 13.61 -16.65
N ILE A 37 -5.73 14.58 -16.51
CA ILE A 37 -5.83 15.62 -15.48
C ILE A 37 -7.12 16.44 -15.63
N GLU A 38 -7.55 16.71 -16.85
CA GLU A 38 -8.83 17.40 -17.10
C GLU A 38 -10.03 16.61 -16.56
N GLN A 39 -10.04 15.28 -16.76
CA GLN A 39 -11.10 14.42 -16.22
C GLN A 39 -11.10 14.41 -14.69
N ILE A 40 -9.93 14.35 -14.04
CA ILE A 40 -9.81 14.42 -12.58
C ILE A 40 -10.37 15.75 -12.07
N LYS A 41 -10.00 16.89 -12.68
CA LYS A 41 -10.51 18.22 -12.33
C LYS A 41 -12.02 18.32 -12.55
N LYS A 42 -12.53 17.77 -13.65
CA LYS A 42 -13.97 17.72 -13.93
C LYS A 42 -14.74 16.88 -12.90
N ASN A 43 -14.15 15.79 -12.45
CA ASN A 43 -14.72 14.91 -11.42
C ASN A 43 -14.65 15.53 -10.01
N GLY A 44 -13.82 16.56 -9.82
CA GLY A 44 -13.66 17.29 -8.56
C GLY A 44 -12.88 16.52 -7.49
N LYS A 45 -12.39 15.31 -7.78
CA LYS A 45 -11.64 14.48 -6.83
C LYS A 45 -10.63 13.57 -7.48
N LEU A 46 -9.58 13.22 -6.72
CA LEU A 46 -8.63 12.15 -7.01
C LEU A 46 -8.92 10.99 -6.06
N ILE A 47 -9.19 9.81 -6.61
CA ILE A 47 -9.49 8.60 -5.83
C ILE A 47 -8.20 7.83 -5.60
N VAL A 48 -7.79 7.74 -4.34
CA VAL A 48 -6.55 7.07 -3.91
C VAL A 48 -6.90 5.91 -2.99
N ALA A 49 -6.38 4.72 -3.25
CA ALA A 49 -6.58 3.57 -2.38
C ALA A 49 -5.30 3.24 -1.60
N THR A 50 -5.48 2.86 -0.34
CA THR A 50 -4.42 2.40 0.55
C THR A 50 -4.94 1.28 1.46
N GLU A 51 -4.04 0.61 2.20
CA GLU A 51 -4.38 -0.16 3.39
C GLU A 51 -4.06 0.72 4.61
N ALA A 52 -5.09 1.19 5.30
CA ALA A 52 -4.94 2.15 6.39
C ALA A 52 -4.53 1.49 7.73
N ALA A 53 -3.46 0.66 7.69
CA ALA A 53 -2.92 -0.08 8.83
C ALA A 53 -1.38 -0.02 8.92
N TYR A 54 -0.74 0.97 8.28
CA TYR A 54 0.71 1.04 8.10
C TYR A 54 1.31 2.33 8.69
N GLU A 55 1.16 2.52 10.02
CA GLU A 55 1.74 3.67 10.74
C GLU A 55 3.28 3.71 10.58
N PRO A 56 3.91 4.88 10.33
CA PRO A 56 3.34 6.23 10.25
C PRO A 56 3.04 6.68 8.81
N PHE A 57 2.98 5.78 7.82
CA PHE A 57 2.78 6.10 6.41
C PHE A 57 1.32 6.41 6.08
N GLU A 58 0.43 5.45 6.33
CA GLU A 58 -1.02 5.53 6.14
C GLU A 58 -1.74 4.66 7.17
N TYR A 59 -2.57 5.26 8.00
CA TYR A 59 -3.31 4.54 9.04
C TYR A 59 -4.54 5.34 9.50
N LEU A 60 -5.47 4.65 10.14
CA LEU A 60 -6.66 5.30 10.69
C LEU A 60 -6.30 6.13 11.92
N ASP A 61 -6.83 7.35 11.99
CA ASP A 61 -6.77 8.18 13.19
C ASP A 61 -7.66 7.58 14.31
N LYS A 62 -7.65 8.21 15.46
CA LYS A 62 -8.40 7.76 16.64
C LYS A 62 -9.91 7.72 16.45
N ASP A 63 -10.44 8.42 15.46
CA ASP A 63 -11.85 8.38 15.07
C ASP A 63 -12.23 7.06 14.36
N GLY A 64 -11.24 6.27 13.90
CA GLY A 64 -11.44 5.01 13.18
C GLY A 64 -11.92 5.17 11.74
N GLU A 65 -11.96 6.39 11.20
CA GLU A 65 -12.48 6.71 9.87
C GLU A 65 -11.49 7.53 9.04
N THR A 66 -10.82 8.52 9.65
CA THR A 66 -9.90 9.41 8.93
C THR A 66 -8.56 8.75 8.69
N ILE A 67 -8.13 8.66 7.42
CA ILE A 67 -6.80 8.18 7.08
C ILE A 67 -5.80 9.33 7.23
N ILE A 68 -4.78 9.11 8.06
CA ILE A 68 -3.70 10.04 8.34
C ILE A 68 -2.34 9.37 8.05
N GLY A 69 -1.27 10.14 8.10
CA GLY A 69 0.09 9.66 7.91
C GLY A 69 0.84 10.43 6.85
N TYR A 70 2.07 9.98 6.59
CA TYR A 70 2.97 10.62 5.64
C TYR A 70 2.38 10.68 4.22
N ASN A 71 1.83 9.57 3.74
CA ASN A 71 1.23 9.50 2.41
C ASN A 71 -0.05 10.32 2.33
N ALA A 72 -0.88 10.32 3.39
CA ALA A 72 -2.09 11.15 3.45
C ALA A 72 -1.75 12.65 3.30
N ASP A 73 -0.70 13.11 3.99
CA ASP A 73 -0.28 14.50 3.88
C ASP A 73 0.27 14.83 2.48
N LEU A 74 1.06 13.94 1.88
CA LEU A 74 1.55 14.13 0.52
C LEU A 74 0.42 14.17 -0.52
N PHE A 75 -0.58 13.27 -0.41
CA PHE A 75 -1.73 13.30 -1.32
C PHE A 75 -2.62 14.52 -1.12
N LYS A 76 -2.74 15.05 0.10
CA LYS A 76 -3.41 16.34 0.33
C LYS A 76 -2.71 17.48 -0.42
N GLU A 77 -1.37 17.54 -0.39
CA GLU A 77 -0.62 18.55 -1.15
C GLU A 77 -0.76 18.37 -2.67
N ILE A 78 -0.75 17.12 -3.17
CA ILE A 78 -0.99 16.81 -4.59
C ILE A 78 -2.38 17.26 -5.02
N CYS A 79 -3.42 16.94 -4.25
CA CYS A 79 -4.80 17.33 -4.54
C CYS A 79 -5.01 18.84 -4.45
N ASN A 80 -4.38 19.52 -3.48
CA ASN A 80 -4.37 20.99 -3.40
C ASN A 80 -3.79 21.62 -4.67
N GLY A 81 -2.69 21.07 -5.20
CA GLY A 81 -2.09 21.52 -6.46
C GLY A 81 -3.00 21.31 -7.68
N LEU A 82 -3.83 20.26 -7.69
CA LEU A 82 -4.82 20.00 -8.72
C LEU A 82 -6.09 20.88 -8.57
N GLY A 83 -6.38 21.35 -7.36
CA GLY A 83 -7.64 22.01 -7.03
C GLY A 83 -8.81 21.03 -6.93
N VAL A 84 -8.58 19.82 -6.43
CA VAL A 84 -9.58 18.74 -6.26
C VAL A 84 -9.57 18.18 -4.85
N GLU A 85 -10.61 17.46 -4.47
CA GLU A 85 -10.68 16.74 -3.19
C GLU A 85 -9.87 15.44 -3.24
N LEU A 86 -9.33 15.01 -2.09
CA LEU A 86 -8.73 13.70 -1.88
C LEU A 86 -9.82 12.73 -1.40
N ASP A 87 -10.16 11.75 -2.22
CA ASP A 87 -11.00 10.61 -1.85
C ASP A 87 -10.05 9.44 -1.49
N TYR A 88 -9.67 9.33 -0.20
CA TYR A 88 -8.69 8.36 0.25
C TYR A 88 -9.40 7.15 0.84
N MET A 89 -9.32 6.01 0.15
CA MET A 89 -10.07 4.79 0.46
C MET A 89 -9.21 3.77 1.20
N ASP A 90 -9.73 3.24 2.30
CA ASP A 90 -9.15 2.06 2.96
C ASP A 90 -9.64 0.79 2.27
N VAL A 91 -8.70 0.00 1.76
CA VAL A 91 -8.98 -1.28 1.09
C VAL A 91 -7.91 -2.31 1.46
N PRO A 92 -8.23 -3.61 1.49
CA PRO A 92 -7.25 -4.64 1.78
C PRO A 92 -6.06 -4.58 0.82
N PHE A 93 -4.83 -4.72 1.35
CA PHE A 93 -3.61 -4.75 0.54
C PHE A 93 -3.64 -5.85 -0.53
N GLN A 94 -4.22 -6.99 -0.16
CA GLN A 94 -4.47 -8.08 -1.08
C GLN A 94 -5.47 -7.64 -2.17
N GLY A 95 -5.02 -7.65 -3.42
CA GLY A 95 -5.85 -7.23 -4.55
C GLY A 95 -5.88 -5.72 -4.83
N ILE A 96 -5.16 -4.88 -4.07
CA ILE A 96 -5.13 -3.42 -4.27
C ILE A 96 -4.66 -3.06 -5.69
N LEU A 97 -3.67 -3.74 -6.24
CA LEU A 97 -3.22 -3.51 -7.61
C LEU A 97 -4.23 -3.99 -8.67
N ALA A 98 -4.96 -5.07 -8.40
CA ALA A 98 -6.04 -5.53 -9.28
C ALA A 98 -7.23 -4.54 -9.30
N GLY A 99 -7.51 -3.89 -8.17
CA GLY A 99 -8.49 -2.81 -8.11
C GLY A 99 -8.11 -1.60 -8.95
N LEU A 100 -6.80 -1.26 -9.01
CA LEU A 100 -6.27 -0.21 -9.89
C LEU A 100 -6.49 -0.55 -11.37
N GLU A 101 -6.20 -1.79 -11.78
CA GLU A 101 -6.49 -2.27 -13.14
C GLU A 101 -7.97 -2.21 -13.47
N ALA A 102 -8.82 -2.57 -12.52
CA ALA A 102 -10.27 -2.51 -12.65
C ALA A 102 -10.84 -1.08 -12.59
N LYS A 103 -9.99 -0.05 -12.50
CA LYS A 103 -10.38 1.38 -12.42
C LYS A 103 -11.30 1.71 -11.26
N LYS A 104 -11.17 1.01 -10.13
CA LYS A 104 -11.93 1.31 -8.90
C LYS A 104 -11.43 2.58 -8.23
N TYR A 105 -10.18 2.93 -8.45
CA TYR A 105 -9.48 4.14 -8.01
C TYR A 105 -8.42 4.54 -9.02
N ASP A 106 -7.86 5.71 -8.85
CA ASP A 106 -6.93 6.33 -9.79
C ASP A 106 -5.47 6.02 -9.47
N VAL A 107 -5.15 5.94 -8.19
CA VAL A 107 -3.81 5.69 -7.66
C VAL A 107 -3.87 4.65 -6.56
N VAL A 108 -2.88 3.76 -6.51
CA VAL A 108 -2.56 3.01 -5.28
C VAL A 108 -1.56 3.85 -4.50
N GLY A 109 -2.08 4.50 -3.44
CA GLY A 109 -1.34 5.37 -2.54
C GLY A 109 -0.82 4.67 -1.28
N ALA A 110 -0.84 3.33 -1.27
CA ALA A 110 -0.18 2.52 -0.25
C ALA A 110 1.35 2.56 -0.44
N THR A 111 2.08 2.35 0.64
CA THR A 111 3.54 2.28 0.65
C THR A 111 4.03 1.02 -0.08
N LEU A 112 4.24 1.12 -1.40
CA LEU A 112 4.66 0.01 -2.25
C LEU A 112 6.18 0.00 -2.44
N GLY A 113 6.83 -1.13 -2.17
CA GLY A 113 8.20 -1.34 -2.64
C GLY A 113 8.26 -1.37 -4.17
N ILE A 114 9.22 -0.65 -4.77
CA ILE A 114 9.46 -0.70 -6.20
C ILE A 114 10.12 -2.04 -6.52
N THR A 115 9.44 -2.87 -7.32
CA THR A 115 9.98 -4.13 -7.83
C THR A 115 9.88 -4.16 -9.34
N LYS A 116 10.74 -4.96 -9.98
CA LYS A 116 10.68 -5.14 -11.44
C LYS A 116 9.30 -5.64 -11.88
N GLU A 117 8.72 -6.60 -11.17
CA GLU A 117 7.39 -7.14 -11.50
C GLU A 117 6.31 -6.06 -11.48
N ARG A 118 6.32 -5.17 -10.47
CA ARG A 118 5.38 -4.05 -10.39
C ARG A 118 5.63 -3.02 -11.50
N ALA A 119 6.89 -2.66 -11.74
CA ALA A 119 7.26 -1.71 -12.77
C ALA A 119 6.97 -2.21 -14.21
N ASP A 120 6.97 -3.52 -14.44
CA ASP A 120 6.58 -4.10 -15.71
C ASP A 120 5.07 -3.94 -15.99
N LYS A 121 4.23 -3.90 -14.96
CA LYS A 121 2.75 -3.82 -15.07
C LYS A 121 2.20 -2.42 -14.85
N TYR A 122 2.83 -1.64 -13.98
CA TYR A 122 2.36 -0.33 -13.51
C TYR A 122 3.43 0.73 -13.74
N THR A 123 3.03 2.00 -13.77
CA THR A 123 3.95 3.11 -13.60
C THR A 123 4.15 3.32 -12.10
N MET A 124 5.35 2.99 -11.62
CA MET A 124 5.75 3.31 -10.25
C MET A 124 6.17 4.78 -10.22
N THR A 125 5.69 5.55 -9.25
CA THR A 125 6.08 6.97 -9.10
C THR A 125 7.53 7.09 -8.65
N LEU A 126 8.06 8.31 -8.67
CA LEU A 126 9.33 8.60 -8.01
C LEU A 126 9.29 8.13 -6.55
N PRO A 127 10.42 7.70 -5.99
CA PRO A 127 10.52 7.31 -4.59
C PRO A 127 10.07 8.42 -3.64
N ILE A 128 9.28 8.04 -2.65
CA ILE A 128 8.79 8.91 -1.58
C ILE A 128 9.46 8.61 -0.24
N GLN A 129 10.03 7.43 -0.08
CA GLN A 129 10.75 7.02 1.13
C GLN A 129 11.64 5.81 0.84
N LYS A 130 12.57 5.53 1.74
CA LYS A 130 13.42 4.36 1.76
C LYS A 130 12.77 3.24 2.56
N GLY A 131 12.75 2.04 2.01
CA GLY A 131 12.23 0.84 2.65
C GLY A 131 13.37 0.02 3.26
N THR A 132 13.67 0.25 4.52
CA THR A 132 14.61 -0.58 5.29
C THR A 132 13.81 -1.61 6.07
N ASN A 133 14.04 -2.90 5.83
CA ASN A 133 13.34 -3.98 6.51
C ASN A 133 14.13 -4.47 7.73
N VAL A 134 13.46 -4.61 8.88
CA VAL A 134 14.06 -4.98 10.17
C VAL A 134 13.25 -6.09 10.85
N PHE A 135 13.78 -6.62 11.95
CA PHE A 135 13.12 -7.65 12.74
C PHE A 135 12.61 -7.10 14.07
N ILE A 136 11.37 -7.45 14.39
CA ILE A 136 10.68 -7.17 15.65
C ILE A 136 10.55 -8.49 16.42
N LYS A 137 10.82 -8.46 17.71
CA LYS A 137 10.61 -9.58 18.64
C LYS A 137 9.81 -9.14 19.86
N ARG A 138 9.35 -10.09 20.66
CA ARG A 138 8.76 -9.78 21.96
C ARG A 138 9.80 -9.13 22.86
N LYS A 139 9.35 -8.19 23.69
CA LYS A 139 10.18 -7.55 24.72
C LYS A 139 10.77 -8.59 25.67
N GLY A 140 12.08 -8.51 25.89
CA GLY A 140 12.79 -9.40 26.80
C GLY A 140 13.03 -10.83 26.30
N ASP A 141 12.73 -11.15 25.03
CA ASP A 141 13.07 -12.45 24.45
C ASP A 141 14.57 -12.54 24.19
N ASN A 142 15.30 -13.15 25.14
CA ASN A 142 16.74 -13.32 25.09
C ASN A 142 17.19 -14.48 24.17
N SER A 143 16.26 -15.24 23.58
CA SER A 143 16.57 -16.28 22.60
C SER A 143 16.93 -15.75 21.21
N ILE A 144 16.72 -14.43 20.99
CA ILE A 144 16.96 -13.74 19.73
C ILE A 144 17.75 -12.46 20.05
N LYS A 145 19.04 -12.50 19.79
CA LYS A 145 19.97 -11.37 20.05
C LYS A 145 20.47 -10.76 18.76
N THR A 146 20.65 -11.59 17.73
CA THR A 146 21.17 -11.20 16.41
C THR A 146 20.34 -11.81 15.30
N PRO A 147 20.49 -11.37 14.05
CA PRO A 147 19.79 -11.98 12.89
C PRO A 147 20.08 -13.48 12.69
N GLU A 148 21.24 -13.97 13.13
CA GLU A 148 21.60 -15.37 13.01
C GLU A 148 20.73 -16.26 13.92
N ASP A 149 20.23 -15.73 15.04
CA ASP A 149 19.32 -16.45 15.96
C ASP A 149 17.91 -16.68 15.38
N MET A 150 17.65 -16.22 14.15
CA MET A 150 16.43 -16.49 13.41
C MET A 150 16.33 -17.94 12.94
N GLU A 151 17.43 -18.70 13.00
CA GLU A 151 17.44 -20.10 12.65
C GLU A 151 16.50 -20.91 13.56
N GLY A 152 15.62 -21.69 12.93
CA GLY A 152 14.64 -22.50 13.65
C GLY A 152 13.46 -21.73 14.25
N LYS A 153 13.36 -20.42 14.01
CA LYS A 153 12.26 -19.56 14.48
C LYS A 153 11.08 -19.53 13.52
N VAL A 154 9.91 -19.18 14.04
CA VAL A 154 8.71 -18.90 13.25
C VAL A 154 8.66 -17.39 12.97
N VAL A 155 8.83 -17.02 11.72
CA VAL A 155 8.88 -15.62 11.27
C VAL A 155 7.56 -15.25 10.60
N GLY A 156 7.04 -14.06 10.88
CA GLY A 156 5.83 -13.49 10.30
C GLY A 156 6.11 -12.26 9.45
N THR A 157 5.28 -12.02 8.44
CA THR A 157 5.25 -10.79 7.65
C THR A 157 3.92 -10.65 6.91
N GLN A 158 3.69 -9.55 6.18
CA GLN A 158 2.50 -9.40 5.35
C GLN A 158 2.68 -10.11 3.99
N THR A 159 1.59 -10.67 3.47
CA THR A 159 1.55 -11.36 2.17
C THR A 159 1.73 -10.38 1.01
N SER A 160 2.52 -10.77 0.01
CA SER A 160 2.73 -10.01 -1.25
C SER A 160 3.35 -8.63 -1.11
N CYS A 161 3.91 -8.30 0.07
CA CYS A 161 4.68 -7.08 0.28
C CYS A 161 6.18 -7.31 -0.01
N TYR A 162 6.95 -6.21 -0.12
CA TYR A 162 8.40 -6.33 -0.33
C TYR A 162 9.12 -6.95 0.88
N ASN A 163 8.57 -6.77 2.09
CA ASN A 163 9.10 -7.37 3.32
C ASN A 163 9.10 -8.90 3.24
N GLU A 164 8.08 -9.51 2.61
CA GLU A 164 8.04 -10.95 2.38
C GLU A 164 9.18 -11.42 1.47
N THR A 165 9.45 -10.66 0.40
CA THR A 165 10.55 -10.96 -0.53
C THR A 165 11.90 -10.91 0.18
N ASP A 166 12.16 -9.85 0.94
CA ASP A 166 13.40 -9.69 1.71
C ASP A 166 13.55 -10.77 2.77
N THR A 167 12.47 -11.11 3.47
CA THR A 167 12.45 -12.14 4.51
C THR A 167 12.75 -13.54 3.93
N LYS A 168 12.21 -13.84 2.75
CA LYS A 168 12.56 -15.08 2.01
C LYS A 168 14.02 -15.08 1.54
N ALA A 169 14.54 -13.93 1.08
CA ALA A 169 15.93 -13.81 0.68
C ALA A 169 16.88 -13.99 1.87
N PHE A 170 16.55 -13.42 3.03
CA PHE A 170 17.31 -13.62 4.26
C PHE A 170 17.33 -15.09 4.72
N ASN A 171 16.20 -15.78 4.65
CA ASN A 171 16.13 -17.21 4.94
C ASN A 171 17.06 -18.05 4.02
N LYS A 172 17.07 -17.73 2.71
CA LYS A 172 18.00 -18.37 1.77
C LYS A 172 19.46 -18.08 2.14
N LYS A 173 19.77 -16.87 2.60
CA LYS A 173 21.11 -16.48 3.07
C LYS A 173 21.54 -17.28 4.29
N LEU A 174 20.64 -17.51 5.28
CA LEU A 174 20.92 -18.39 6.42
C LEU A 174 21.26 -19.81 5.96
N ILE A 175 20.45 -20.39 5.08
CA ILE A 175 20.65 -21.74 4.55
C ILE A 175 21.96 -21.84 3.75
N SER A 176 22.29 -20.84 2.93
CA SER A 176 23.53 -20.83 2.14
C SER A 176 24.80 -20.75 2.98
N LYS A 177 24.70 -20.25 4.21
CA LYS A 177 25.78 -20.24 5.20
C LYS A 177 25.89 -21.55 6.00
N GLY A 178 25.12 -22.57 5.68
CA GLY A 178 25.12 -23.88 6.32
C GLY A 178 24.10 -24.04 7.47
N GLY A 179 23.28 -23.03 7.72
CA GLY A 179 22.18 -23.08 8.69
C GLY A 179 20.95 -23.83 8.16
N LYS A 180 19.98 -24.09 9.05
CA LYS A 180 18.71 -24.76 8.70
C LYS A 180 17.65 -23.78 8.20
N GLY A 181 17.88 -22.47 8.33
CA GLY A 181 16.90 -21.44 8.05
C GLY A 181 15.77 -21.37 9.08
N TYR A 182 14.67 -20.70 8.71
CA TYR A 182 13.49 -20.58 9.56
C TYR A 182 12.79 -21.92 9.78
N LYS A 183 12.17 -22.10 10.94
CA LYS A 183 11.23 -23.20 11.15
C LYS A 183 10.01 -23.06 10.24
N ALA A 184 9.49 -21.84 10.13
CA ALA A 184 8.39 -21.49 9.21
C ALA A 184 8.40 -19.99 8.91
N LEU A 185 7.95 -19.63 7.72
CA LEU A 185 7.55 -18.26 7.37
C LEU A 185 6.02 -18.26 7.23
N LYS A 186 5.34 -17.46 8.06
CA LYS A 186 3.90 -17.26 8.01
C LYS A 186 3.61 -15.88 7.43
N THR A 187 2.61 -15.81 6.56
CA THR A 187 2.18 -14.53 5.99
C THR A 187 0.74 -14.23 6.39
N TYR A 188 0.42 -12.95 6.55
CA TYR A 188 -0.85 -12.41 7.03
C TYR A 188 -1.40 -11.40 6.03
N ASP A 189 -2.70 -11.18 6.04
CA ASP A 189 -3.32 -10.17 5.17
C ASP A 189 -2.87 -8.76 5.56
N GLY A 190 -2.70 -8.49 6.86
CA GLY A 190 -2.19 -7.22 7.39
C GLY A 190 -1.19 -7.42 8.53
N PHE A 191 -0.34 -6.42 8.78
CA PHE A 191 0.64 -6.45 9.88
C PHE A 191 0.02 -6.50 11.29
N PRO A 192 -1.14 -5.88 11.57
CA PRO A 192 -1.77 -5.98 12.89
C PRO A 192 -1.97 -7.42 13.38
N ASP A 193 -2.36 -8.34 12.48
CA ASP A 193 -2.52 -9.75 12.81
C ASP A 193 -1.17 -10.42 13.14
N ALA A 194 -0.12 -10.10 12.37
CA ALA A 194 1.22 -10.59 12.65
C ALA A 194 1.75 -10.11 14.01
N TYR A 195 1.49 -8.85 14.38
CA TYR A 195 1.88 -8.32 15.69
C TYR A 195 1.14 -9.01 16.83
N MET A 196 -0.15 -9.25 16.67
CA MET A 196 -0.94 -9.98 17.66
C MET A 196 -0.44 -11.42 17.84
N GLU A 197 -0.11 -12.12 16.75
CA GLU A 197 0.45 -13.46 16.80
C GLU A 197 1.87 -13.49 17.41
N LEU A 198 2.68 -12.44 17.19
CA LEU A 198 3.97 -12.24 17.85
C LEU A 198 3.78 -12.08 19.37
N LYS A 199 2.88 -11.19 19.79
CA LYS A 199 2.55 -10.95 21.21
C LYS A 199 2.09 -12.24 21.90
N ASN A 200 1.26 -13.01 21.23
CA ASN A 200 0.71 -14.27 21.75
C ASN A 200 1.69 -15.46 21.68
N GLY A 201 2.93 -15.27 21.21
CA GLY A 201 3.95 -16.31 21.14
C GLY A 201 3.77 -17.35 20.04
N LYS A 202 2.88 -17.11 19.06
CA LYS A 202 2.71 -17.97 17.89
C LYS A 202 3.68 -17.65 16.76
N LEU A 203 4.27 -16.47 16.81
CA LEU A 203 5.46 -16.04 16.07
C LEU A 203 6.58 -15.76 17.05
N ASP A 204 7.81 -15.96 16.61
CA ASP A 204 9.00 -15.54 17.34
C ASP A 204 9.43 -14.14 16.90
N ILE A 205 9.19 -13.81 15.63
CA ILE A 205 9.66 -12.61 14.94
C ILE A 205 8.62 -12.12 13.95
N VAL A 206 8.58 -10.80 13.75
CA VAL A 206 7.94 -10.16 12.59
C VAL A 206 8.99 -9.36 11.83
N ALA A 207 9.04 -9.53 10.49
CA ALA A 207 9.87 -8.72 9.60
C ALA A 207 9.01 -7.61 8.99
N GLN A 208 9.43 -6.32 9.19
CA GLN A 208 8.66 -5.14 8.82
C GLN A 208 9.58 -3.95 8.52
N ASN A 209 9.07 -2.93 7.84
CA ASN A 209 9.75 -1.64 7.63
C ASN A 209 10.20 -1.01 8.95
N TYR A 210 11.41 -0.44 8.95
CA TYR A 210 11.99 0.19 10.15
C TYR A 210 11.10 1.29 10.74
N ALA A 211 10.56 2.19 9.92
CA ALA A 211 9.74 3.29 10.42
C ALA A 211 8.47 2.78 11.12
N SER A 212 7.78 1.80 10.52
CA SER A 212 6.59 1.19 11.13
C SER A 212 6.95 0.35 12.36
N SER A 213 8.06 -0.36 12.33
CA SER A 213 8.57 -1.12 13.48
C SER A 213 8.92 -0.21 14.66
N ALA A 214 9.56 0.93 14.38
CA ALA A 214 9.90 1.91 15.40
C ALA A 214 8.65 2.56 16.01
N ALA A 215 7.64 2.86 15.19
CA ALA A 215 6.35 3.36 15.67
C ALA A 215 5.65 2.32 16.56
N LEU A 216 5.59 1.06 16.13
CA LEU A 216 5.02 -0.03 16.92
C LEU A 216 5.69 -0.17 18.29
N VAL A 217 7.04 -0.22 18.33
CA VAL A 217 7.81 -0.35 19.58
C VAL A 217 7.63 0.88 20.46
N LYS A 218 7.60 2.08 19.89
CA LYS A 218 7.35 3.31 20.64
C LYS A 218 5.98 3.33 21.31
N ASN A 219 4.97 2.83 20.60
CA ASN A 219 3.58 2.82 21.08
C ASN A 219 3.30 1.64 22.04
N ASN A 220 4.13 0.59 22.02
CA ASN A 220 3.98 -0.64 22.81
C ASN A 220 5.34 -1.12 23.37
N PRO A 221 6.04 -0.30 24.18
CA PRO A 221 7.41 -0.56 24.63
C PRO A 221 7.54 -1.76 25.58
N GLU A 222 6.44 -2.18 26.22
CA GLU A 222 6.37 -3.37 27.08
C GLU A 222 6.17 -4.67 26.31
N ASP A 223 5.68 -4.61 25.07
CA ASP A 223 5.35 -5.80 24.28
C ASP A 223 6.45 -6.16 23.28
N TYR A 224 7.10 -5.15 22.68
CA TYR A 224 7.98 -5.35 21.52
C TYR A 224 9.33 -4.65 21.67
N GLU A 225 10.32 -5.16 20.95
CA GLU A 225 11.62 -4.52 20.74
C GLU A 225 12.21 -4.91 19.38
N LEU A 226 13.10 -4.06 18.86
CA LEU A 226 13.83 -4.35 17.63
C LEU A 226 15.00 -5.28 17.90
N VAL A 227 15.27 -6.21 16.98
CA VAL A 227 16.47 -7.05 17.04
C VAL A 227 17.70 -6.21 16.67
N GLN A 228 18.81 -6.44 17.37
CA GLN A 228 20.08 -5.74 17.16
C GLN A 228 21.08 -6.59 16.38
N ASP A 229 22.11 -5.98 15.82
CA ASP A 229 23.15 -6.63 15.01
C ASP A 229 24.36 -7.16 15.83
N GLY A 230 24.25 -7.24 17.13
CA GLY A 230 25.35 -7.61 18.03
C GLY A 230 26.35 -6.46 18.29
N LYS A 231 26.28 -5.35 17.58
CA LYS A 231 27.02 -4.11 17.81
C LYS A 231 26.17 -3.00 18.45
N GLY A 232 24.90 -3.32 18.70
CA GLY A 232 23.92 -2.39 19.26
C GLY A 232 23.13 -1.56 18.25
N ASN A 233 23.35 -1.77 16.95
CA ASN A 233 22.52 -1.16 15.91
C ASN A 233 21.30 -2.06 15.63
N VAL A 234 20.25 -1.46 15.05
CA VAL A 234 19.09 -2.24 14.59
C VAL A 234 19.53 -3.16 13.44
N ALA A 235 19.16 -4.44 13.55
CA ALA A 235 19.51 -5.45 12.58
C ALA A 235 18.63 -5.33 11.32
N MET A 236 19.26 -5.26 10.16
CA MET A 236 18.58 -5.18 8.87
C MET A 236 18.35 -6.58 8.28
N VAL A 237 17.18 -6.79 7.67
CA VAL A 237 16.82 -8.04 6.96
C VAL A 237 17.55 -8.14 5.62
N SER A 238 17.70 -7.01 4.92
CA SER A 238 18.32 -6.93 3.60
C SER A 238 19.57 -6.06 3.63
N ASP A 239 20.57 -6.45 2.83
CA ASP A 239 21.78 -5.64 2.60
C ASP A 239 21.52 -4.55 1.54
N THR A 240 20.36 -4.57 0.88
CA THR A 240 19.96 -3.60 -0.14
C THR A 240 18.71 -2.87 0.29
N ASP A 241 18.66 -1.59 -0.02
CA ASP A 241 17.49 -0.77 0.24
C ASP A 241 16.42 -0.98 -0.85
N THR A 242 15.18 -1.05 -0.42
CA THR A 242 14.02 -0.96 -1.30
C THR A 242 13.53 0.48 -1.31
N TRP A 243 13.28 1.05 -2.49
CA TRP A 243 12.61 2.34 -2.59
C TRP A 243 11.10 2.15 -2.56
N LEU A 244 10.42 3.04 -1.86
CA LEU A 244 8.98 3.02 -1.67
C LEU A 244 8.34 4.10 -2.54
N SER A 245 7.24 3.76 -3.21
CA SER A 245 6.52 4.64 -4.12
C SER A 245 5.04 4.29 -4.20
N TRP A 246 4.32 4.94 -5.08
CA TRP A 246 2.92 4.67 -5.42
C TRP A 246 2.82 4.05 -6.81
N ALA A 247 1.64 3.52 -7.15
CA ALA A 247 1.40 2.92 -8.46
C ALA A 247 0.24 3.60 -9.17
N VAL A 248 0.43 3.83 -10.48
CA VAL A 248 -0.57 4.34 -11.41
C VAL A 248 -0.66 3.38 -12.60
N ARG A 249 -1.81 3.27 -13.26
CA ARG A 249 -1.91 2.48 -14.49
C ARG A 249 -0.96 3.01 -15.56
N LYS A 250 -0.33 2.12 -16.31
CA LYS A 250 0.61 2.53 -17.40
C LYS A 250 -0.04 3.41 -18.47
N SER A 251 -1.35 3.30 -18.63
CA SER A 251 -2.10 4.15 -19.57
C SER A 251 -2.24 5.61 -19.11
N ASP A 252 -2.17 5.86 -17.80
CA ASP A 252 -2.53 7.14 -17.21
C ASP A 252 -1.29 8.02 -17.01
N THR A 253 -0.60 8.28 -18.14
CA THR A 253 0.70 8.97 -18.15
C THR A 253 0.62 10.40 -17.65
N GLU A 254 -0.45 11.16 -17.98
CA GLU A 254 -0.62 12.53 -17.47
C GLU A 254 -0.68 12.56 -15.95
N LEU A 255 -1.36 11.58 -15.32
CA LEU A 255 -1.46 11.50 -13.87
C LEU A 255 -0.12 11.14 -13.23
N SER A 256 0.59 10.16 -13.77
CA SER A 256 1.92 9.77 -13.25
C SER A 256 2.94 10.91 -13.41
N ASP A 257 2.92 11.62 -14.54
CA ASP A 257 3.81 12.77 -14.80
C ASP A 257 3.51 13.92 -13.84
N TYR A 258 2.22 14.18 -13.59
CA TYR A 258 1.79 15.21 -12.63
C TYR A 258 2.27 14.85 -11.21
N ILE A 259 2.00 13.63 -10.73
CA ILE A 259 2.45 13.17 -9.40
C ILE A 259 3.97 13.29 -9.28
N ASN A 260 4.72 12.85 -10.27
CA ASN A 260 6.17 12.94 -10.29
C ASN A 260 6.67 14.39 -10.30
N SER A 261 5.96 15.30 -10.98
CA SER A 261 6.28 16.73 -10.96
C SER A 261 6.07 17.34 -9.57
N GLU A 262 4.99 16.98 -8.89
CA GLU A 262 4.74 17.44 -7.51
C GLU A 262 5.77 16.85 -6.52
N ILE A 263 6.16 15.57 -6.63
CA ILE A 263 7.23 15.00 -5.80
C ILE A 263 8.54 15.78 -5.98
N LYS A 264 8.92 16.10 -7.23
CA LYS A 264 10.12 16.93 -7.51
C LYS A 264 10.01 18.33 -6.92
N LYS A 265 8.84 18.95 -7.02
CA LYS A 265 8.55 20.26 -6.43
C LYS A 265 8.66 20.21 -4.90
N PHE A 266 8.02 19.22 -4.25
CA PHE A 266 8.09 19.04 -2.79
C PHE A 266 9.50 18.80 -2.28
N LYS A 267 10.34 18.16 -3.09
CA LYS A 267 11.75 17.97 -2.81
C LYS A 267 12.50 19.32 -2.88
N LYS A 268 12.22 20.13 -3.91
CA LYS A 268 12.88 21.41 -4.16
C LYS A 268 12.47 22.51 -3.15
N ASP A 269 11.20 22.56 -2.76
CA ASP A 269 10.66 23.59 -1.87
C ASP A 269 10.71 23.22 -0.38
N GLY A 270 11.21 22.03 -0.05
CA GLY A 270 11.37 21.54 1.32
C GLY A 270 10.11 20.94 1.95
N THR A 271 9.01 20.84 1.21
CA THR A 271 7.75 20.21 1.69
C THR A 271 8.01 18.76 2.07
N LEU A 272 8.76 18.01 1.24
CA LEU A 272 9.08 16.61 1.50
C LEU A 272 9.88 16.43 2.78
N ASP A 273 10.94 17.25 2.98
CA ASP A 273 11.77 17.23 4.19
C ASP A 273 10.96 17.55 5.44
N LYS A 274 10.06 18.53 5.35
CA LYS A 274 9.17 18.90 6.44
C LYS A 274 8.26 17.73 6.84
N LEU A 275 7.67 17.05 5.87
CA LEU A 275 6.78 15.91 6.12
C LEU A 275 7.56 14.69 6.61
N GLN A 276 8.76 14.42 6.09
CA GLN A 276 9.63 13.36 6.60
C GLN A 276 10.02 13.62 8.07
N LYS A 277 10.43 14.85 8.43
CA LYS A 277 10.71 15.21 9.82
C LYS A 277 9.49 15.07 10.72
N LYS A 278 8.30 15.49 10.24
CA LYS A 278 7.04 15.35 10.98
C LYS A 278 6.76 13.89 11.36
N TRP A 279 6.88 12.98 10.40
CA TRP A 279 6.41 11.61 10.54
C TRP A 279 7.48 10.62 10.98
N PHE A 280 8.74 10.84 10.57
CA PHE A 280 9.87 9.93 10.84
C PHE A 280 10.95 10.53 11.75
N GLY A 281 10.86 11.81 12.10
CA GLY A 281 11.85 12.50 12.92
C GLY A 281 13.18 12.81 12.21
N GLN A 282 13.33 12.37 10.96
CA GLN A 282 14.54 12.53 10.15
C GLN A 282 14.20 12.63 8.67
N THR A 283 15.15 13.11 7.88
CA THR A 283 15.03 13.13 6.41
C THR A 283 15.85 12.02 5.78
N VAL A 284 15.43 11.58 4.61
CA VAL A 284 16.15 10.65 3.75
C VAL A 284 16.26 11.28 2.38
N GLU A 285 17.49 11.35 1.85
CA GLU A 285 17.71 11.79 0.48
C GLU A 285 17.13 10.75 -0.49
N LEU A 286 16.25 11.23 -1.38
CA LEU A 286 15.57 10.38 -2.36
C LEU A 286 16.17 10.61 -3.76
N PRO A 287 16.25 9.57 -4.61
CA PRO A 287 16.72 9.74 -5.98
C PRO A 287 15.76 10.60 -6.80
N ASP A 288 16.33 11.34 -7.78
CA ASP A 288 15.57 12.23 -8.67
C ASP A 288 15.05 11.53 -9.93
N LYS A 289 15.29 10.25 -10.07
CA LYS A 289 14.93 9.43 -11.22
C LYS A 289 14.17 8.19 -10.79
N ASP A 290 13.43 7.62 -11.73
CA ASP A 290 12.81 6.32 -11.55
C ASP A 290 13.85 5.29 -11.15
N TYR A 291 13.55 4.57 -10.09
CA TYR A 291 14.39 3.48 -9.61
C TYR A 291 13.67 2.16 -9.88
N ILE A 292 14.15 1.41 -10.85
CA ILE A 292 13.71 0.04 -11.10
C ILE A 292 14.89 -0.86 -10.74
N PRO A 293 14.75 -1.77 -9.75
CA PRO A 293 15.84 -2.66 -9.39
C PRO A 293 16.26 -3.50 -10.59
N GLU A 294 17.55 -3.51 -10.89
CA GLU A 294 18.14 -4.55 -11.70
C GLU A 294 18.04 -5.84 -10.88
N LYS A 295 17.45 -6.88 -11.38
CA LYS A 295 17.09 -8.19 -10.82
C LYS A 295 17.72 -8.59 -9.48
#